data_2d2d3a283cfa8ba38bd97af342c52eac
#
_entry.id   2d2d3a283cfa8ba38bd97af342c52eac
#
_cell.length_a   1.000
_cell.length_b   1.000
_cell.length_c   1.000
_cell.angle_alpha   90.00
_cell.angle_beta   90.00
_cell.angle_gamma   90.00
#
_symmetry.space_group_name_H-M   'P 1'
#
loop_
_entity.id
_entity.type
_entity.pdbx_description
1 polymer ?
#
loop_
_entity_poly.entity_id
_entity_poly.type
_entity_poly.pdbx_seq_one_letter_code
_entity_poly.pdbx_strand_id
1 'polypeptide(L)'
;MNLDNITVVLVRPDESRNIGAVCRAMANNNIHDLRIVGKKSDYDEERVRILAIHAAYIWENASFFNSITEATADCSIAAGTTRRRGKKRADKLLLPEEFAELCDKSGGKIAAVFGNERTGLTDEEVLECTIGVTIPSSEEFASLNLSHAVQIICYHLFRQQGKVSPGYTPIDLKRLDKTVDTISRSLKQVGFFKVAGQTDMERFWRGLLSRAVLSEGDASYIEKTFTKIAGLNSKNSTQK
;
A
#
# COMPACT_ATOMS: atom_id res chain seq x y z
N MET A 1 0.48 17.71 -3.94
CA MET A 1 0.22 16.29 -4.30
C MET A 1 -0.44 16.21 -5.67
N ASN A 2 -0.03 15.27 -6.52
CA ASN A 2 -0.73 14.95 -7.77
C ASN A 2 -1.70 13.78 -7.52
N LEU A 3 -2.99 14.00 -7.76
CA LEU A 3 -4.02 12.98 -7.53
C LEU A 3 -4.01 11.86 -8.59
N ASP A 4 -3.39 12.08 -9.75
CA ASP A 4 -3.20 11.02 -10.76
C ASP A 4 -2.24 9.91 -10.25
N ASN A 5 -1.48 10.20 -9.19
CA ASN A 5 -0.62 9.22 -8.51
C ASN A 5 -1.36 8.42 -7.43
N ILE A 6 -2.65 8.65 -7.23
CA ILE A 6 -3.44 7.94 -6.22
C ILE A 6 -4.23 6.81 -6.86
N THR A 7 -4.05 5.62 -6.34
CA THR A 7 -4.76 4.40 -6.72
C THR A 7 -5.64 3.95 -5.56
N VAL A 8 -6.90 3.65 -5.82
CA VAL A 8 -7.79 2.96 -4.88
C VAL A 8 -7.79 1.47 -5.21
N VAL A 9 -7.49 0.64 -4.23
CA VAL A 9 -7.50 -0.83 -4.35
C VAL A 9 -8.61 -1.40 -3.49
N LEU A 10 -9.56 -2.11 -4.09
CA LEU A 10 -10.60 -2.84 -3.39
C LEU A 10 -10.25 -4.33 -3.36
N VAL A 11 -10.28 -4.92 -2.17
CA VAL A 11 -9.93 -6.34 -2.00
C VAL A 11 -11.20 -7.16 -1.85
N ARG A 12 -11.59 -7.88 -2.89
CA ARG A 12 -12.78 -8.74 -2.96
C ARG A 12 -14.03 -8.06 -2.41
N PRO A 13 -14.42 -6.87 -2.92
CA PRO A 13 -15.65 -6.21 -2.47
C PRO A 13 -16.84 -7.16 -2.67
N ASP A 14 -17.75 -7.19 -1.69
CA ASP A 14 -18.85 -8.16 -1.63
C ASP A 14 -20.03 -7.70 -2.50
N GLU A 15 -20.34 -6.42 -2.47
CA GLU A 15 -21.49 -5.84 -3.11
C GLU A 15 -21.12 -4.99 -4.32
N SER A 16 -21.60 -5.37 -5.51
CA SER A 16 -21.40 -4.60 -6.75
C SER A 16 -21.85 -3.15 -6.65
N ARG A 17 -22.91 -2.87 -5.88
CA ARG A 17 -23.39 -1.52 -5.60
C ARG A 17 -22.38 -0.66 -4.87
N ASN A 18 -21.61 -1.26 -3.94
CA ASN A 18 -20.56 -0.53 -3.22
C ASN A 18 -19.44 -0.08 -4.17
N ILE A 19 -19.09 -0.91 -5.17
CA ILE A 19 -18.12 -0.52 -6.21
C ILE A 19 -18.61 0.74 -6.96
N GLY A 20 -19.88 0.78 -7.35
CA GLY A 20 -20.46 1.96 -8.00
C GLY A 20 -20.42 3.20 -7.11
N ALA A 21 -20.75 3.05 -5.82
CA ALA A 21 -20.67 4.16 -4.85
C ALA A 21 -19.21 4.60 -4.62
N VAL A 22 -18.24 3.67 -4.64
CA VAL A 22 -16.80 3.97 -4.59
C VAL A 22 -16.36 4.77 -5.81
N CYS A 23 -16.80 4.40 -7.02
CA CYS A 23 -16.50 5.17 -8.23
C CYS A 23 -16.95 6.65 -8.09
N ARG A 24 -18.14 6.89 -7.52
CA ARG A 24 -18.60 8.25 -7.24
C ARG A 24 -17.75 8.97 -6.20
N ALA A 25 -17.38 8.28 -5.12
CA ALA A 25 -16.52 8.83 -4.09
C ALA A 25 -15.14 9.24 -4.66
N MET A 26 -14.57 8.42 -5.51
CA MET A 26 -13.32 8.71 -6.22
C MET A 26 -13.47 9.90 -7.16
N ALA A 27 -14.49 9.92 -8.02
CA ALA A 27 -14.74 11.00 -8.97
C ALA A 27 -14.96 12.36 -8.27
N ASN A 28 -15.69 12.37 -7.15
CA ASN A 28 -15.91 13.57 -6.33
C ASN A 28 -14.60 14.18 -5.80
N ASN A 29 -13.54 13.38 -5.72
CA ASN A 29 -12.24 13.79 -5.23
C ASN A 29 -11.15 13.75 -6.31
N ASN A 30 -11.53 13.73 -7.59
CA ASN A 30 -10.64 13.75 -8.75
C ASN A 30 -9.58 12.63 -8.71
N ILE A 31 -9.97 11.43 -8.27
CA ILE A 31 -9.16 10.21 -8.25
C ILE A 31 -9.81 9.20 -9.20
N HIS A 32 -9.02 8.60 -10.09
CA HIS A 32 -9.58 7.83 -11.23
C HIS A 32 -8.99 6.41 -11.37
N ASP A 33 -7.84 6.10 -10.77
CA ASP A 33 -7.21 4.76 -10.86
C ASP A 33 -7.85 3.81 -9.84
N LEU A 34 -8.76 2.94 -10.32
CA LEU A 34 -9.40 1.89 -9.54
C LEU A 34 -8.79 0.53 -9.89
N ARG A 35 -8.36 -0.19 -8.86
CA ARG A 35 -7.88 -1.57 -8.97
C ARG A 35 -8.70 -2.48 -8.07
N ILE A 36 -8.95 -3.69 -8.53
CA ILE A 36 -9.73 -4.68 -7.78
C ILE A 36 -8.95 -5.98 -7.69
N VAL A 37 -8.72 -6.45 -6.47
CA VAL A 37 -8.24 -7.81 -6.22
C VAL A 37 -9.44 -8.74 -6.30
N GLY A 38 -9.56 -9.48 -7.41
CA GLY A 38 -10.71 -10.32 -7.75
C GLY A 38 -10.89 -10.41 -9.26
N LYS A 39 -11.95 -11.04 -9.72
CA LYS A 39 -12.26 -11.19 -11.15
C LYS A 39 -13.42 -10.28 -11.54
N LYS A 40 -13.36 -9.69 -12.72
CA LYS A 40 -14.44 -8.84 -13.24
C LYS A 40 -15.78 -9.58 -13.32
N SER A 41 -15.73 -10.88 -13.63
CA SER A 41 -16.91 -11.76 -13.71
C SER A 41 -17.66 -11.97 -12.39
N ASP A 42 -17.04 -11.63 -11.25
CA ASP A 42 -17.64 -11.82 -9.93
C ASP A 42 -18.63 -10.70 -9.59
N TYR A 43 -18.71 -9.65 -10.43
CA TYR A 43 -19.51 -8.45 -10.18
C TYR A 43 -20.57 -8.22 -11.24
N ASP A 44 -21.74 -7.75 -10.78
CA ASP A 44 -22.85 -7.33 -11.62
C ASP A 44 -22.62 -5.90 -12.11
N GLU A 45 -22.24 -5.77 -13.38
CA GLU A 45 -21.92 -4.48 -14.00
C GLU A 45 -23.09 -3.50 -13.99
N GLU A 46 -24.33 -3.98 -14.17
CA GLU A 46 -25.52 -3.11 -14.15
C GLU A 46 -25.69 -2.48 -12.78
N ARG A 47 -25.54 -3.27 -11.71
CA ARG A 47 -25.60 -2.76 -10.34
C ARG A 47 -24.49 -1.77 -10.02
N VAL A 48 -23.28 -1.97 -10.55
CA VAL A 48 -22.17 -1.01 -10.42
C VAL A 48 -22.57 0.30 -11.09
N ARG A 49 -23.04 0.26 -12.35
CA ARG A 49 -23.39 1.44 -13.12
C ARG A 49 -24.52 2.27 -12.50
N ILE A 50 -25.52 1.61 -11.92
CA ILE A 50 -26.66 2.30 -11.25
C ILE A 50 -26.16 3.25 -10.17
N LEU A 51 -25.20 2.87 -9.33
CA LEU A 51 -24.68 3.73 -8.27
C LEU A 51 -23.47 4.58 -8.71
N ALA A 52 -22.72 4.18 -9.71
CA ALA A 52 -21.64 4.97 -10.27
C ALA A 52 -22.15 6.22 -11.01
N ILE A 53 -23.33 6.15 -11.61
CA ILE A 53 -23.94 7.24 -12.41
C ILE A 53 -22.93 7.74 -13.46
N HIS A 54 -22.57 9.02 -13.42
CA HIS A 54 -21.59 9.62 -14.34
C HIS A 54 -20.13 9.20 -14.10
N ALA A 55 -19.85 8.51 -12.99
CA ALA A 55 -18.53 7.97 -12.67
C ALA A 55 -18.33 6.52 -13.14
N ALA A 56 -19.23 5.97 -13.97
CA ALA A 56 -19.12 4.60 -14.49
C ALA A 56 -17.84 4.35 -15.28
N TYR A 57 -17.26 5.38 -15.90
CA TYR A 57 -15.96 5.28 -16.59
C TYR A 57 -14.82 4.80 -15.69
N ILE A 58 -14.87 5.02 -14.37
CA ILE A 58 -13.85 4.51 -13.42
C ILE A 58 -13.92 2.98 -13.35
N TRP A 59 -15.13 2.42 -13.28
CA TRP A 59 -15.34 0.98 -13.36
C TRP A 59 -14.92 0.40 -14.72
N GLU A 60 -15.26 1.06 -15.79
CA GLU A 60 -14.93 0.62 -17.15
C GLU A 60 -13.41 0.49 -17.36
N ASN A 61 -12.65 1.40 -16.77
CA ASN A 61 -11.17 1.43 -16.82
C ASN A 61 -10.50 0.70 -15.64
N ALA A 62 -11.27 0.06 -14.75
CA ALA A 62 -10.71 -0.63 -13.59
C ALA A 62 -9.84 -1.83 -14.01
N SER A 63 -8.73 -2.00 -13.33
CA SER A 63 -7.81 -3.13 -13.51
C SER A 63 -8.05 -4.20 -12.44
N PHE A 64 -7.85 -5.48 -12.80
CA PHE A 64 -8.12 -6.62 -11.94
C PHE A 64 -6.84 -7.42 -11.69
N PHE A 65 -6.64 -7.86 -10.43
CA PHE A 65 -5.42 -8.50 -9.96
C PHE A 65 -5.74 -9.70 -9.06
N ASN A 66 -4.75 -10.60 -8.86
CA ASN A 66 -4.93 -11.77 -7.99
C ASN A 66 -4.54 -11.47 -6.52
N SER A 67 -3.72 -10.45 -6.26
CA SER A 67 -3.23 -10.10 -4.92
C SER A 67 -3.04 -8.58 -4.77
N ILE A 68 -2.92 -8.12 -3.53
CA ILE A 68 -2.56 -6.73 -3.22
C ILE A 68 -1.16 -6.43 -3.75
N THR A 69 -0.22 -7.36 -3.58
CA THR A 69 1.15 -7.22 -4.07
C THR A 69 1.20 -6.95 -5.57
N GLU A 70 0.42 -7.69 -6.38
CA GLU A 70 0.31 -7.43 -7.81
C GLU A 70 -0.34 -6.08 -8.10
N ALA A 71 -1.44 -5.77 -7.40
CA ALA A 71 -2.20 -4.54 -7.59
C ALA A 71 -1.42 -3.27 -7.20
N THR A 72 -0.37 -3.39 -6.40
CA THR A 72 0.41 -2.24 -5.89
C THR A 72 1.88 -2.25 -6.30
N ALA A 73 2.26 -3.12 -7.24
CA ALA A 73 3.66 -3.33 -7.62
C ALA A 73 4.36 -2.07 -8.15
N ASP A 74 3.62 -1.17 -8.80
CA ASP A 74 4.08 0.12 -9.35
C ASP A 74 3.93 1.29 -8.35
N CYS A 75 3.41 1.04 -7.13
CA CYS A 75 3.24 2.05 -6.09
C CYS A 75 4.48 2.13 -5.19
N SER A 76 4.75 3.30 -4.64
CA SER A 76 5.79 3.53 -3.62
C SER A 76 5.28 3.21 -2.21
N ILE A 77 3.97 3.32 -2.00
CA ILE A 77 3.30 3.07 -0.73
C ILE A 77 2.01 2.29 -1.02
N ALA A 78 1.75 1.25 -0.23
CA ALA A 78 0.47 0.57 -0.14
C ALA A 78 -0.08 0.74 1.28
N ALA A 79 -1.14 1.51 1.43
CA ALA A 79 -1.75 1.84 2.72
C ALA A 79 -3.01 0.99 2.95
N GLY A 80 -2.93 0.00 3.83
CA GLY A 80 -4.06 -0.84 4.21
C GLY A 80 -4.98 -0.15 5.22
N THR A 81 -6.26 0.01 4.88
CA THR A 81 -7.24 0.59 5.81
C THR A 81 -7.72 -0.48 6.78
N THR A 82 -7.53 -0.25 8.07
CA THR A 82 -7.95 -1.19 9.12
C THR A 82 -8.26 -0.47 10.41
N ARG A 83 -9.27 -0.95 11.12
CA ARG A 83 -9.56 -0.50 12.49
C ARG A 83 -8.88 -1.40 13.52
N ARG A 84 -8.63 -2.65 13.16
CA ARG A 84 -8.12 -3.65 14.11
C ARG A 84 -6.66 -3.34 14.46
N ARG A 85 -6.36 -3.26 15.74
CA ARG A 85 -5.00 -3.26 16.30
C ARG A 85 -4.66 -4.70 16.72
N GLY A 86 -3.44 -5.16 16.46
CA GLY A 86 -3.03 -6.51 16.84
C GLY A 86 -1.52 -6.67 16.82
N LYS A 87 -1.02 -7.69 17.55
CA LYS A 87 0.44 -7.97 17.69
C LYS A 87 1.20 -8.17 16.39
N LYS A 88 0.52 -8.45 15.28
CA LYS A 88 1.10 -8.66 13.94
C LYS A 88 0.83 -7.48 12.99
N ARG A 89 0.11 -6.45 13.41
CA ARG A 89 -0.25 -5.28 12.62
C ARG A 89 0.65 -4.13 13.00
N ALA A 90 0.82 -3.15 12.10
CA ALA A 90 1.66 -2.00 12.35
C ALA A 90 1.35 -1.36 13.72
N ASP A 91 2.37 -1.18 14.55
CA ASP A 91 2.24 -0.63 15.90
C ASP A 91 1.63 0.79 15.90
N LYS A 92 1.76 1.50 14.78
CA LYS A 92 1.19 2.82 14.57
C LYS A 92 0.35 2.84 13.30
N LEU A 93 -0.97 3.02 13.47
CA LEU A 93 -1.88 3.32 12.36
C LEU A 93 -1.93 4.85 12.17
N LEU A 94 -1.79 5.29 10.92
CA LEU A 94 -1.93 6.70 10.56
C LEU A 94 -3.41 7.09 10.54
N LEU A 95 -3.70 8.34 10.91
CA LEU A 95 -4.99 8.97 10.65
C LEU A 95 -5.08 9.38 9.17
N PRO A 96 -6.29 9.61 8.62
CA PRO A 96 -6.44 10.01 7.21
C PRO A 96 -5.64 11.26 6.83
N GLU A 97 -5.56 12.26 7.71
CA GLU A 97 -4.78 13.46 7.54
C GLU A 97 -3.27 13.19 7.57
N GLU A 98 -2.78 12.35 8.48
CA GLU A 98 -1.37 11.95 8.56
C GLU A 98 -0.96 11.16 7.29
N PHE A 99 -1.86 10.29 6.81
CA PHE A 99 -1.67 9.57 5.55
C PHE A 99 -1.60 10.53 4.36
N ALA A 100 -2.51 11.49 4.28
CA ALA A 100 -2.51 12.50 3.21
C ALA A 100 -1.23 13.36 3.22
N GLU A 101 -0.71 13.72 4.40
CA GLU A 101 0.57 14.41 4.53
C GLU A 101 1.77 13.56 4.08
N LEU A 102 1.75 12.26 4.39
CA LEU A 102 2.77 11.32 3.92
C LEU A 102 2.75 11.21 2.40
N CYS A 103 1.55 11.10 1.81
CA CYS A 103 1.36 11.04 0.37
C CYS A 103 1.89 12.29 -0.35
N ASP A 104 1.64 13.46 0.22
CA ASP A 104 2.10 14.73 -0.35
C ASP A 104 3.63 14.83 -0.39
N LYS A 105 4.31 14.24 0.58
CA LYS A 105 5.77 14.16 0.64
C LYS A 105 6.37 13.10 -0.28
N SER A 106 5.60 12.07 -0.62
CA SER A 106 6.12 10.91 -1.34
C SER A 106 6.46 11.19 -2.80
N GLY A 107 5.65 11.95 -3.52
CA GLY A 107 5.84 12.24 -4.97
C GLY A 107 5.69 11.04 -5.91
N GLY A 108 5.58 9.81 -5.38
CA GLY A 108 5.38 8.57 -6.15
C GLY A 108 3.91 8.15 -6.22
N LYS A 109 3.65 7.01 -6.88
CA LYS A 109 2.32 6.41 -6.93
C LYS A 109 1.98 5.75 -5.59
N ILE A 110 0.75 5.92 -5.13
CA ILE A 110 0.31 5.51 -3.80
C ILE A 110 -1.00 4.75 -3.91
N ALA A 111 -1.07 3.59 -3.27
CA ALA A 111 -2.28 2.80 -3.18
C ALA A 111 -2.95 2.96 -1.81
N ALA A 112 -4.23 3.32 -1.80
CA ALA A 112 -5.11 3.20 -0.65
C ALA A 112 -5.91 1.89 -0.79
N VAL A 113 -5.65 0.93 0.10
CA VAL A 113 -6.17 -0.44 0.03
C VAL A 113 -7.31 -0.62 1.02
N PHE A 114 -8.46 -1.08 0.54
CA PHE A 114 -9.68 -1.30 1.32
C PHE A 114 -10.09 -2.77 1.24
N GLY A 115 -10.39 -3.35 2.39
CA GLY A 115 -10.84 -4.73 2.49
C GLY A 115 -12.31 -4.93 2.20
N ASN A 116 -12.73 -6.19 2.23
CA ASN A 116 -14.11 -6.64 2.11
C ASN A 116 -15.01 -6.01 3.18
N GLU A 117 -16.28 -5.76 2.86
CA GLU A 117 -17.24 -5.08 3.74
C GLU A 117 -17.51 -5.84 5.05
N ARG A 118 -17.49 -7.17 5.02
CA ARG A 118 -17.79 -8.01 6.20
C ARG A 118 -16.59 -8.21 7.09
N THR A 119 -15.43 -8.48 6.50
CA THR A 119 -14.22 -8.91 7.23
C THR A 119 -13.16 -7.83 7.31
N GLY A 120 -13.21 -6.82 6.45
CA GLY A 120 -12.10 -5.90 6.21
C GLY A 120 -10.91 -6.62 5.57
N LEU A 121 -9.72 -6.11 5.72
CA LEU A 121 -8.48 -6.80 5.35
C LEU A 121 -8.18 -7.91 6.36
N THR A 122 -7.80 -9.10 5.89
CA THR A 122 -7.25 -10.18 6.73
C THR A 122 -5.87 -9.81 7.26
N ASP A 123 -5.33 -10.60 8.20
CA ASP A 123 -3.98 -10.34 8.72
C ASP A 123 -2.91 -10.53 7.65
N GLU A 124 -3.10 -11.50 6.74
CA GLU A 124 -2.23 -11.74 5.59
C GLU A 124 -2.27 -10.57 4.62
N GLU A 125 -3.45 -10.04 4.31
CA GLU A 125 -3.63 -8.90 3.40
C GLU A 125 -3.06 -7.60 3.98
N VAL A 126 -3.16 -7.39 5.29
CA VAL A 126 -2.52 -6.25 5.95
C VAL A 126 -0.99 -6.36 5.86
N LEU A 127 -0.44 -7.58 5.87
CA LEU A 127 1.00 -7.80 5.71
C LEU A 127 1.51 -7.55 4.28
N GLU A 128 0.64 -7.59 3.27
CA GLU A 128 0.99 -7.16 1.90
C GLU A 128 1.09 -5.62 1.81
N CYS A 129 0.42 -4.89 2.71
CA CYS A 129 0.52 -3.43 2.77
C CYS A 129 1.79 -2.98 3.50
N THR A 130 2.27 -1.77 3.17
CA THR A 130 3.50 -1.21 3.76
C THR A 130 3.23 -0.36 4.99
N ILE A 131 2.05 0.24 5.07
CA ILE A 131 1.57 1.04 6.22
C ILE A 131 0.11 0.72 6.50
N GLY A 132 -0.32 1.03 7.73
CA GLY A 132 -1.72 0.94 8.12
C GLY A 132 -2.35 2.32 8.28
N VAL A 133 -3.61 2.45 7.89
CA VAL A 133 -4.43 3.66 8.09
C VAL A 133 -5.70 3.29 8.83
N THR A 134 -6.08 4.08 9.83
CA THR A 134 -7.34 3.91 10.55
C THR A 134 -8.20 5.15 10.44
N ILE A 135 -9.49 4.94 10.19
CA ILE A 135 -10.49 6.02 10.19
C ILE A 135 -11.18 5.98 11.56
N PRO A 136 -11.01 7.01 12.41
CA PRO A 136 -11.72 7.09 13.68
C PRO A 136 -13.23 7.05 13.46
N SER A 137 -13.92 6.23 14.24
CA SER A 137 -15.37 6.08 14.22
C SER A 137 -15.89 5.79 15.61
N SER A 138 -17.22 5.84 15.81
CA SER A 138 -17.85 5.54 17.09
C SER A 138 -17.46 4.15 17.59
N GLU A 139 -17.25 4.00 18.91
CA GLU A 139 -17.02 2.70 19.53
C GLU A 139 -18.24 1.78 19.43
N GLU A 140 -19.44 2.34 19.52
CA GLU A 140 -20.70 1.59 19.44
C GLU A 140 -21.02 1.11 18.03
N PHE A 141 -20.71 1.93 17.00
CA PHE A 141 -20.97 1.59 15.61
C PHE A 141 -19.77 1.95 14.72
N ALA A 142 -18.77 1.12 14.81
CA ALA A 142 -17.44 1.42 14.31
C ALA A 142 -17.19 0.96 12.86
N SER A 143 -18.09 0.16 12.27
CA SER A 143 -17.95 -0.34 10.90
C SER A 143 -18.49 0.70 9.92
N LEU A 144 -17.61 1.26 9.10
CA LEU A 144 -17.99 2.13 7.99
C LEU A 144 -18.36 1.29 6.76
N ASN A 145 -19.38 1.73 6.03
CA ASN A 145 -19.60 1.21 4.67
C ASN A 145 -18.35 1.48 3.82
N LEU A 146 -18.04 0.56 2.89
CA LEU A 146 -16.86 0.63 2.04
C LEU A 146 -16.73 1.99 1.32
N SER A 147 -17.81 2.47 0.69
CA SER A 147 -17.77 3.75 -0.05
C SER A 147 -17.58 4.96 0.88
N HIS A 148 -18.06 4.90 2.13
CA HIS A 148 -17.82 5.95 3.12
C HIS A 148 -16.36 5.98 3.55
N ALA A 149 -15.75 4.83 3.77
CA ALA A 149 -14.33 4.74 4.09
C ALA A 149 -13.46 5.30 2.93
N VAL A 150 -13.77 4.92 1.69
CA VAL A 150 -13.10 5.46 0.50
C VAL A 150 -13.30 6.97 0.39
N GLN A 151 -14.53 7.47 0.60
CA GLN A 151 -14.82 8.91 0.54
C GLN A 151 -13.97 9.70 1.53
N ILE A 152 -13.83 9.22 2.77
CA ILE A 152 -13.05 9.92 3.80
C ILE A 152 -11.57 9.98 3.38
N ILE A 153 -10.98 8.87 2.98
CA ILE A 153 -9.57 8.83 2.55
C ILE A 153 -9.36 9.71 1.31
N CYS A 154 -10.19 9.56 0.28
CA CYS A 154 -10.07 10.37 -0.94
C CYS A 154 -10.24 11.86 -0.65
N TYR A 155 -11.12 12.24 0.27
CA TYR A 155 -11.31 13.64 0.66
C TYR A 155 -10.08 14.24 1.32
N HIS A 156 -9.45 13.52 2.25
CA HIS A 156 -8.20 13.99 2.88
C HIS A 156 -7.06 14.13 1.86
N LEU A 157 -6.95 13.19 0.92
CA LEU A 157 -5.98 13.27 -0.19
C LEU A 157 -6.27 14.47 -1.10
N PHE A 158 -7.53 14.68 -1.50
CA PHE A 158 -7.95 15.80 -2.32
C PHE A 158 -7.60 17.17 -1.69
N ARG A 159 -7.78 17.30 -0.37
CA ARG A 159 -7.45 18.52 0.37
C ARG A 159 -5.95 18.85 0.41
N GLN A 160 -5.08 17.91 0.11
CA GLN A 160 -3.63 18.12 0.09
C GLN A 160 -3.12 18.61 -1.27
N GLN A 161 -3.99 18.90 -2.24
CA GLN A 161 -3.58 19.46 -3.53
C GLN A 161 -2.81 20.78 -3.35
N GLY A 162 -1.74 20.95 -4.15
CA GLY A 162 -1.00 22.20 -4.24
C GLY A 162 0.18 22.36 -3.28
N LYS A 163 0.52 21.32 -2.48
CA LYS A 163 1.76 21.31 -1.70
C LYS A 163 2.96 20.85 -2.55
N VAL A 164 4.17 21.23 -2.14
CA VAL A 164 5.41 20.98 -2.89
C VAL A 164 5.75 19.49 -2.91
N SER A 165 6.02 18.95 -4.09
CA SER A 165 6.53 17.58 -4.28
C SER A 165 8.00 17.49 -3.83
N PRO A 166 8.46 16.32 -3.29
CA PRO A 166 9.88 16.09 -3.07
C PRO A 166 10.66 16.20 -4.38
N GLY A 167 11.93 16.63 -4.31
CA GLY A 167 12.78 16.86 -5.48
C GLY A 167 13.27 15.58 -6.18
N TYR A 168 12.67 14.41 -5.90
CA TYR A 168 13.03 13.11 -6.49
C TYR A 168 11.80 12.24 -6.67
N THR A 169 11.89 11.25 -7.56
CA THR A 169 10.87 10.21 -7.71
C THR A 169 11.22 9.02 -6.82
N PRO A 170 10.33 8.63 -5.89
CA PRO A 170 10.53 7.43 -5.07
C PRO A 170 10.55 6.16 -5.93
N ILE A 171 11.29 5.16 -5.46
CA ILE A 171 11.22 3.81 -6.03
C ILE A 171 9.85 3.19 -5.77
N ASP A 172 9.42 2.35 -6.70
CA ASP A 172 8.22 1.53 -6.53
C ASP A 172 8.45 0.34 -5.58
N LEU A 173 7.37 -0.31 -5.17
CA LEU A 173 7.44 -1.45 -4.24
C LEU A 173 8.16 -2.65 -4.84
N LYS A 174 8.06 -2.87 -6.13
CA LYS A 174 8.81 -3.92 -6.83
C LYS A 174 10.32 -3.68 -6.76
N ARG A 175 10.76 -2.43 -6.91
CA ARG A 175 12.17 -2.03 -6.77
C ARG A 175 12.63 -2.11 -5.31
N LEU A 176 11.77 -1.72 -4.37
CA LEU A 176 12.01 -1.82 -2.94
C LEU A 176 12.18 -3.28 -2.50
N ASP A 177 11.34 -4.19 -2.99
CA ASP A 177 11.42 -5.62 -2.68
C ASP A 177 12.78 -6.22 -3.13
N LYS A 178 13.35 -5.76 -4.26
CA LYS A 178 14.72 -6.13 -4.66
C LYS A 178 15.78 -5.66 -3.67
N THR A 179 15.61 -4.49 -3.08
CA THR A 179 16.53 -3.96 -2.06
C THR A 179 16.43 -4.81 -0.78
N VAL A 180 15.21 -5.14 -0.34
CA VAL A 180 14.98 -6.03 0.82
C VAL A 180 15.59 -7.42 0.59
N ASP A 181 15.42 -7.99 -0.59
CA ASP A 181 16.03 -9.27 -0.95
C ASP A 181 17.57 -9.21 -0.91
N THR A 182 18.18 -8.10 -1.36
CA THR A 182 19.64 -7.90 -1.27
C THR A 182 20.09 -7.82 0.19
N ILE A 183 19.36 -7.13 1.07
CA ILE A 183 19.62 -7.09 2.50
C ILE A 183 19.54 -8.50 3.10
N SER A 184 18.45 -9.22 2.82
CA SER A 184 18.20 -10.56 3.34
C SER A 184 19.29 -11.55 2.92
N ARG A 185 19.67 -11.57 1.64
CA ARG A 185 20.75 -12.41 1.12
C ARG A 185 22.09 -12.08 1.76
N SER A 186 22.42 -10.81 1.91
CA SER A 186 23.66 -10.37 2.54
C SER A 186 23.75 -10.78 4.01
N LEU A 187 22.66 -10.63 4.77
CA LEU A 187 22.56 -11.08 6.16
C LEU A 187 22.67 -12.61 6.28
N LYS A 188 22.05 -13.36 5.36
CA LYS A 188 22.19 -14.81 5.30
C LYS A 188 23.64 -15.24 5.05
N GLN A 189 24.34 -14.57 4.15
CA GLN A 189 25.74 -14.87 3.83
C GLN A 189 26.70 -14.67 5.02
N VAL A 190 26.41 -13.72 5.92
CA VAL A 190 27.21 -13.52 7.15
C VAL A 190 26.74 -14.40 8.32
N GLY A 191 25.78 -15.30 8.10
CA GLY A 191 25.29 -16.22 9.14
C GLY A 191 24.39 -15.54 10.20
N PHE A 192 23.77 -14.42 9.88
CA PHE A 192 22.91 -13.68 10.81
C PHE A 192 21.67 -14.49 11.23
N PHE A 193 21.08 -15.27 10.32
CA PHE A 193 19.91 -16.11 10.62
C PHE A 193 20.36 -17.50 11.08
N LYS A 194 20.07 -17.88 12.34
CA LYS A 194 20.43 -19.20 12.87
C LYS A 194 19.41 -20.28 12.52
N VAL A 195 18.12 -20.06 12.82
CA VAL A 195 17.05 -21.07 12.60
C VAL A 195 15.73 -20.42 12.13
N ALA A 196 15.41 -19.20 12.58
CA ALA A 196 14.17 -18.49 12.25
C ALA A 196 14.44 -16.98 12.19
N GLY A 197 13.46 -16.22 11.67
CA GLY A 197 13.48 -14.76 11.70
C GLY A 197 13.79 -14.08 10.37
N GLN A 198 14.08 -14.82 9.29
CA GLN A 198 14.33 -14.22 7.98
C GLN A 198 13.09 -13.46 7.46
N THR A 199 11.93 -14.09 7.48
CA THR A 199 10.66 -13.49 7.02
C THR A 199 10.27 -12.26 7.84
N ASP A 200 10.46 -12.31 9.16
CA ASP A 200 10.14 -11.17 10.03
C ASP A 200 11.10 -10.00 9.79
N MET A 201 12.37 -10.29 9.52
CA MET A 201 13.37 -9.29 9.16
C MET A 201 13.06 -8.64 7.79
N GLU A 202 12.66 -9.43 6.80
CA GLU A 202 12.23 -8.94 5.49
C GLU A 202 11.01 -8.02 5.62
N ARG A 203 10.00 -8.42 6.40
CA ARG A 203 8.83 -7.59 6.69
C ARG A 203 9.21 -6.29 7.40
N PHE A 204 10.08 -6.36 8.39
CA PHE A 204 10.58 -5.18 9.10
C PHE A 204 11.25 -4.19 8.13
N TRP A 205 12.21 -4.67 7.32
CA TRP A 205 12.89 -3.82 6.35
C TRP A 205 11.94 -3.26 5.30
N ARG A 206 11.06 -4.08 4.77
CA ARG A 206 10.05 -3.63 3.80
C ARG A 206 9.20 -2.49 4.36
N GLY A 207 8.68 -2.65 5.57
CA GLY A 207 7.88 -1.62 6.22
C GLY A 207 8.67 -0.36 6.58
N LEU A 208 9.92 -0.51 7.06
CA LEU A 208 10.78 0.63 7.40
C LEU A 208 11.16 1.45 6.15
N LEU A 209 11.67 0.78 5.12
CA LEU A 209 12.16 1.43 3.90
C LEU A 209 11.03 2.04 3.07
N SER A 210 9.83 1.45 3.08
CA SER A 210 8.66 2.05 2.45
C SER A 210 8.26 3.38 3.09
N ARG A 211 8.29 3.46 4.42
CA ARG A 211 8.02 4.73 5.12
C ARG A 211 9.09 5.80 4.90
N ALA A 212 10.31 5.38 4.59
CA ALA A 212 11.42 6.28 4.27
C ALA A 212 11.29 6.90 2.87
N VAL A 213 10.42 6.36 2.01
CA VAL A 213 10.14 6.87 0.65
C VAL A 213 11.45 7.05 -0.14
N LEU A 214 12.19 5.95 -0.32
CA LEU A 214 13.54 5.96 -0.87
C LEU A 214 13.61 6.44 -2.32
N SER A 215 14.67 7.18 -2.64
CA SER A 215 15.13 7.39 -4.01
C SER A 215 15.92 6.15 -4.53
N GLU A 216 16.17 6.08 -5.83
CA GLU A 216 17.06 5.06 -6.41
C GLU A 216 18.49 5.16 -5.85
N GLY A 217 18.95 6.39 -5.54
CA GLY A 217 20.24 6.61 -4.90
C GLY A 217 20.32 5.96 -3.51
N ASP A 218 19.27 6.14 -2.69
CA ASP A 218 19.18 5.55 -1.34
C ASP A 218 19.16 4.03 -1.41
N ALA A 219 18.32 3.45 -2.27
CA ALA A 219 18.22 2.01 -2.48
C ALA A 219 19.57 1.41 -2.88
N SER A 220 20.24 2.02 -3.85
CA SER A 220 21.56 1.58 -4.33
C SER A 220 22.64 1.70 -3.23
N TYR A 221 22.58 2.73 -2.41
CA TYR A 221 23.54 2.90 -1.30
C TYR A 221 23.35 1.83 -0.23
N ILE A 222 22.08 1.54 0.12
CA ILE A 222 21.74 0.45 1.05
C ILE A 222 22.25 -0.88 0.52
N GLU A 223 21.98 -1.23 -0.74
CA GLU A 223 22.43 -2.48 -1.35
C GLU A 223 23.93 -2.61 -1.35
N LYS A 224 24.67 -1.57 -1.73
CA LYS A 224 26.14 -1.54 -1.68
C LYS A 224 26.68 -1.75 -0.26
N THR A 225 26.03 -1.14 0.74
CA THR A 225 26.43 -1.25 2.14
C THR A 225 26.32 -2.70 2.62
N PHE A 226 25.18 -3.34 2.44
CA PHE A 226 24.96 -4.72 2.86
C PHE A 226 25.82 -5.73 2.09
N THR A 227 25.97 -5.53 0.78
CA THR A 227 26.89 -6.37 -0.04
C THR A 227 28.33 -6.25 0.41
N LYS A 228 28.79 -5.04 0.78
CA LYS A 228 30.14 -4.84 1.32
C LYS A 228 30.33 -5.53 2.65
N ILE A 229 29.36 -5.45 3.57
CA ILE A 229 29.40 -6.16 4.86
C ILE A 229 29.54 -7.68 4.63
N ALA A 230 28.74 -8.25 3.73
CA ALA A 230 28.83 -9.66 3.38
C ALA A 230 30.21 -10.06 2.81
N GLY A 231 30.78 -9.20 1.96
CA GLY A 231 32.11 -9.43 1.38
C GLY A 231 33.29 -9.34 2.38
N LEU A 232 33.15 -8.53 3.44
CA LEU A 232 34.16 -8.46 4.50
C LEU A 232 34.26 -9.76 5.31
N ASN A 233 33.10 -10.40 5.57
CA ASN A 233 33.06 -11.64 6.34
C ASN A 233 33.71 -12.81 5.56
N SER A 234 33.54 -12.87 4.25
CA SER A 234 34.18 -13.92 3.42
C SER A 234 35.70 -13.82 3.40
N LYS A 235 36.28 -12.60 3.44
CA LYS A 235 37.73 -12.40 3.49
C LYS A 235 38.33 -12.82 4.82
N ASN A 236 37.63 -12.62 5.93
CA ASN A 236 38.14 -13.05 7.27
C ASN A 236 38.03 -14.55 7.48
N SER A 237 37.17 -15.26 6.75
CA SER A 237 37.05 -16.73 6.80
C SER A 237 38.10 -17.45 5.98
N THR A 238 38.78 -16.76 5.05
CA THR A 238 39.86 -17.35 4.20
C THR A 238 41.25 -17.16 4.79
N GLN A 239 41.39 -16.41 5.92
CA GLN A 239 42.64 -16.17 6.63
C GLN A 239 42.75 -16.97 7.93
N LYS A 240 41.85 -17.89 8.19
CA LYS A 240 41.93 -18.91 9.24
C LYS A 240 42.09 -20.30 8.64
#